data_6919e7c7d68e1f74b696dd98afed4efb
#
_entry.id   6919e7c7d68e1f74b696dd98afed4efb
#
_cell.length_a   1.000
_cell.length_b   1.000
_cell.length_c   1.000
_cell.angle_alpha   90.00
_cell.angle_beta   90.00
_cell.angle_gamma   90.00
#
_symmetry.space_group_name_H-M   'P 1'
#
loop_
_entity.id
_entity.type
_entity.pdbx_description
1 polymer ?
#
loop_
_entity_poly.entity_id
_entity_poly.type
_entity_poly.pdbx_seq_one_letter_code
_entity_poly.pdbx_strand_id
1 'polypeptide(L)'
;HHHYSSTRYRACNLHSFFANGNWEMRACNSTLHAGVIRSYVTLALAISNAALTKKFCSPHISESDNLRYSARVWLINLGLNGEEYKNCRKHLISHLEGNIAWLHPEDAIKQRERLKAERIAAREHRTEPVTEIREEVENVPIQEEQAENEQEFEEQEEEFVMSM
;
A
#
# COMPACT_ATOMS: atom_id res chain seq x y z
N HIS A 1 20.99 -28.31 -29.16
CA HIS A 1 20.32 -27.70 -27.97
C HIS A 1 20.76 -28.49 -26.75
N HIS A 2 21.67 -27.91 -25.95
CA HIS A 2 22.12 -28.56 -24.72
C HIS A 2 20.97 -28.50 -23.68
N HIS A 3 20.43 -29.65 -23.32
CA HIS A 3 19.36 -29.80 -22.31
C HIS A 3 19.72 -29.19 -20.93
N TYR A 4 21.00 -29.00 -20.64
CA TYR A 4 21.59 -28.50 -19.41
C TYR A 4 22.26 -27.13 -19.53
N SER A 5 21.71 -26.21 -20.35
CA SER A 5 22.23 -24.84 -20.38
C SER A 5 22.09 -24.15 -19.04
N SER A 6 23.17 -23.53 -18.52
CA SER A 6 23.14 -22.76 -17.26
C SER A 6 22.20 -21.55 -17.31
N THR A 7 21.85 -21.09 -18.52
CA THR A 7 20.91 -19.97 -18.71
C THR A 7 19.49 -20.25 -18.25
N ARG A 8 19.10 -21.53 -18.12
CA ARG A 8 17.78 -21.95 -17.59
C ARG A 8 17.58 -21.63 -16.10
N TYR A 9 18.66 -21.40 -15.36
CA TYR A 9 18.61 -21.13 -13.92
C TYR A 9 18.52 -19.63 -13.58
N ARG A 10 18.28 -18.78 -14.56
CA ARG A 10 18.02 -17.35 -14.34
C ARG A 10 16.58 -17.12 -13.88
N ALA A 11 16.34 -15.98 -13.24
CA ALA A 11 15.01 -15.56 -12.78
C ALA A 11 13.96 -15.60 -13.90
N CYS A 12 14.34 -15.25 -15.13
CA CYS A 12 13.56 -15.44 -16.35
C CYS A 12 14.27 -16.48 -17.23
N ASN A 13 13.68 -17.66 -17.34
CA ASN A 13 14.19 -18.72 -18.22
C ASN A 13 13.61 -18.55 -19.63
N LEU A 14 14.43 -18.03 -20.53
CA LEU A 14 14.10 -17.87 -21.95
C LEU A 14 14.45 -19.10 -22.79
N HIS A 15 15.05 -20.13 -22.21
CA HIS A 15 15.39 -21.35 -22.94
C HIS A 15 14.15 -22.05 -23.52
N SER A 16 13.08 -22.08 -22.74
CA SER A 16 11.79 -22.63 -23.19
C SER A 16 11.13 -21.83 -24.31
N PHE A 17 11.46 -20.54 -24.45
CA PHE A 17 10.92 -19.70 -25.52
C PHE A 17 11.36 -20.20 -26.90
N PHE A 18 12.63 -20.55 -27.06
CA PHE A 18 13.17 -21.03 -28.32
C PHE A 18 12.75 -22.48 -28.64
N ALA A 19 12.35 -23.26 -27.62
CA ALA A 19 11.93 -24.65 -27.80
C ALA A 19 10.39 -24.77 -27.95
N ASN A 20 9.63 -24.04 -27.15
CA ASN A 20 8.20 -24.24 -26.96
C ASN A 20 7.37 -22.95 -27.13
N GLY A 21 8.00 -21.81 -27.43
CA GLY A 21 7.34 -20.51 -27.57
C GLY A 21 6.88 -19.87 -26.26
N ASN A 22 7.25 -20.41 -25.10
CA ASN A 22 6.89 -19.88 -23.80
C ASN A 22 8.12 -19.53 -22.96
N TRP A 23 7.97 -18.61 -22.02
CA TRP A 23 8.99 -18.28 -21.05
C TRP A 23 8.56 -18.70 -19.64
N GLU A 24 9.52 -18.95 -18.78
CA GLU A 24 9.30 -19.44 -17.42
C GLU A 24 9.84 -18.43 -16.40
N MET A 25 8.99 -17.96 -15.48
CA MET A 25 9.38 -17.09 -14.37
C MET A 25 9.77 -17.94 -13.17
N ARG A 26 11.07 -17.94 -12.81
CA ARG A 26 11.65 -18.76 -11.74
C ARG A 26 12.02 -17.97 -10.48
N ALA A 27 11.70 -16.68 -10.44
CA ALA A 27 12.03 -15.79 -9.33
C ALA A 27 11.08 -15.92 -8.11
N CYS A 28 10.00 -16.70 -8.24
CA CYS A 28 8.98 -16.80 -7.22
C CYS A 28 9.27 -17.94 -6.24
N ASN A 29 9.14 -17.67 -4.94
CA ASN A 29 9.18 -18.68 -3.90
C ASN A 29 7.85 -19.46 -3.86
N SER A 30 7.90 -20.71 -3.40
CA SER A 30 6.70 -21.50 -3.13
C SER A 30 5.87 -20.87 -2.02
N THR A 31 4.55 -20.85 -2.17
CA THR A 31 3.62 -20.28 -1.20
C THR A 31 2.24 -20.90 -1.34
N LEU A 32 1.50 -21.01 -0.24
CA LEU A 32 0.07 -21.37 -0.23
C LEU A 32 -0.84 -20.15 -0.09
N HIS A 33 -0.27 -18.94 0.04
CA HIS A 33 -1.05 -17.72 0.19
C HIS A 33 -1.60 -17.24 -1.15
N ALA A 34 -2.92 -17.34 -1.35
CA ALA A 34 -3.60 -17.01 -2.60
C ALA A 34 -3.30 -15.59 -3.12
N GLY A 35 -3.21 -14.57 -2.23
CA GLY A 35 -2.86 -13.21 -2.59
C GLY A 35 -1.45 -13.07 -3.15
N VAL A 36 -0.48 -13.84 -2.63
CA VAL A 36 0.90 -13.88 -3.12
C VAL A 36 0.94 -14.55 -4.49
N ILE A 37 0.26 -15.69 -4.66
CA ILE A 37 0.16 -16.38 -5.95
C ILE A 37 -0.42 -15.46 -7.01
N ARG A 38 -1.55 -14.78 -6.70
CA ARG A 38 -2.15 -13.79 -7.60
C ARG A 38 -1.15 -12.68 -7.96
N SER A 39 -0.36 -12.21 -7.00
CA SER A 39 0.65 -11.17 -7.24
C SER A 39 1.76 -11.64 -8.18
N TYR A 40 2.19 -12.89 -8.09
CA TYR A 40 3.17 -13.47 -9.00
C TYR A 40 2.64 -13.59 -10.44
N VAL A 41 1.41 -14.05 -10.60
CA VAL A 41 0.76 -14.13 -11.92
C VAL A 41 0.60 -12.73 -12.52
N THR A 42 0.14 -11.76 -11.72
CA THR A 42 -0.02 -10.37 -12.16
C THR A 42 1.32 -9.76 -12.57
N LEU A 43 2.38 -10.01 -11.82
CA LEU A 43 3.74 -9.54 -12.15
C LEU A 43 4.23 -10.16 -13.46
N ALA A 44 4.05 -11.47 -13.65
CA ALA A 44 4.46 -12.14 -14.88
C ALA A 44 3.73 -11.56 -16.11
N LEU A 45 2.43 -11.32 -16.01
CA LEU A 45 1.64 -10.67 -17.06
C LEU A 45 2.09 -9.24 -17.34
N ALA A 46 2.39 -8.46 -16.30
CA ALA A 46 2.87 -7.08 -16.43
C ALA A 46 4.24 -7.02 -17.13
N ILE A 47 5.16 -7.92 -16.77
CA ILE A 47 6.47 -8.05 -17.44
C ILE A 47 6.29 -8.44 -18.90
N SER A 48 5.43 -9.42 -19.20
CA SER A 48 5.15 -9.85 -20.57
C SER A 48 4.57 -8.70 -21.41
N ASN A 49 3.61 -7.97 -20.86
CA ASN A 49 3.05 -6.78 -21.52
C ASN A 49 4.10 -5.69 -21.76
N ALA A 50 4.94 -5.43 -20.78
CA ALA A 50 6.04 -4.46 -20.93
C ALA A 50 7.05 -4.90 -22.01
N ALA A 51 7.37 -6.19 -22.11
CA ALA A 51 8.24 -6.73 -23.14
C ALA A 51 7.66 -6.57 -24.55
N LEU A 52 6.33 -6.65 -24.70
CA LEU A 52 5.65 -6.49 -25.97
C LEU A 52 5.46 -5.01 -26.38
N THR A 53 5.34 -4.11 -25.41
CA THR A 53 4.99 -2.71 -25.66
C THR A 53 6.16 -1.74 -25.62
N LYS A 54 7.17 -2.01 -24.76
CA LYS A 54 8.35 -1.13 -24.61
C LYS A 54 9.38 -1.41 -25.67
N LYS A 55 9.85 -0.36 -26.33
CA LYS A 55 10.91 -0.43 -27.34
C LYS A 55 12.32 -0.56 -26.74
N PHE A 56 12.47 -0.17 -25.47
CA PHE A 56 13.78 -0.13 -24.81
C PHE A 56 13.67 -0.53 -23.35
N CYS A 57 14.69 -1.24 -22.85
CA CYS A 57 14.87 -1.58 -21.45
C CYS A 57 16.34 -1.38 -21.08
N SER A 58 16.63 -0.75 -19.95
CA SER A 58 17.99 -0.61 -19.44
C SER A 58 18.56 -1.98 -19.07
N PRO A 59 19.77 -2.33 -19.50
CA PRO A 59 20.45 -3.55 -19.08
C PRO A 59 21.11 -3.42 -17.69
N HIS A 60 21.15 -2.22 -17.13
CA HIS A 60 21.81 -1.95 -15.86
C HIS A 60 20.85 -2.10 -14.70
N ILE A 61 21.36 -2.64 -13.61
CA ILE A 61 20.66 -2.68 -12.33
C ILE A 61 20.61 -1.25 -11.78
N SER A 62 19.46 -0.84 -11.28
CA SER A 62 19.33 0.43 -10.57
C SER A 62 20.01 0.31 -9.21
N GLU A 63 21.10 1.04 -9.01
CA GLU A 63 21.75 1.17 -7.71
C GLU A 63 20.90 2.14 -6.87
N SER A 64 20.37 1.65 -5.77
CA SER A 64 19.54 2.44 -4.86
C SER A 64 19.70 1.92 -3.44
N ASP A 65 19.96 2.81 -2.51
CA ASP A 65 20.02 2.52 -1.08
C ASP A 65 18.63 2.15 -0.51
N ASN A 66 17.56 2.53 -1.22
CA ASN A 66 16.19 2.23 -0.86
C ASN A 66 15.53 1.31 -1.89
N LEU A 67 15.77 0.01 -1.70
CA LEU A 67 15.23 -1.03 -2.60
C LEU A 67 13.69 -1.04 -2.62
N ARG A 68 13.05 -0.78 -1.50
CA ARG A 68 11.59 -0.79 -1.39
C ARG A 68 10.95 0.32 -2.20
N TYR A 69 11.50 1.53 -2.16
CA TYR A 69 11.04 2.65 -2.98
C TYR A 69 11.25 2.37 -4.47
N SER A 70 12.46 1.95 -4.85
CA SER A 70 12.80 1.66 -6.23
C SER A 70 11.95 0.54 -6.83
N ALA A 71 11.71 -0.53 -6.08
CA ALA A 71 10.82 -1.61 -6.50
C ALA A 71 9.38 -1.13 -6.67
N ARG A 72 8.87 -0.27 -5.77
CA ARG A 72 7.55 0.32 -5.93
C ARG A 72 7.42 1.16 -7.19
N VAL A 73 8.41 2.02 -7.47
CA VAL A 73 8.44 2.85 -8.69
C VAL A 73 8.49 1.97 -9.93
N TRP A 74 9.32 0.92 -9.91
CA TRP A 74 9.40 -0.04 -11.00
C TRP A 74 8.06 -0.74 -11.28
N LEU A 75 7.34 -1.21 -10.24
CA LEU A 75 6.02 -1.83 -10.38
C LEU A 75 4.99 -0.87 -10.98
N ILE A 76 5.02 0.41 -10.57
CA ILE A 76 4.15 1.45 -11.14
C ILE A 76 4.48 1.65 -12.63
N ASN A 77 5.75 1.68 -12.99
CA ASN A 77 6.21 1.81 -14.38
C ASN A 77 5.90 0.58 -15.25
N LEU A 78 5.65 -0.57 -14.64
CA LEU A 78 5.12 -1.76 -15.32
C LEU A 78 3.60 -1.68 -15.56
N GLY A 79 2.92 -0.65 -15.07
CA GLY A 79 1.48 -0.47 -15.20
C GLY A 79 0.69 -0.99 -13.98
N LEU A 80 1.36 -1.49 -12.94
CA LEU A 80 0.71 -1.93 -11.70
C LEU A 80 0.39 -0.73 -10.79
N ASN A 81 -0.30 0.27 -11.33
CA ASN A 81 -0.77 1.46 -10.63
C ASN A 81 -2.25 1.27 -10.23
N GLY A 82 -2.79 2.18 -9.42
CA GLY A 82 -4.18 2.13 -8.99
C GLY A 82 -4.41 1.31 -7.71
N GLU A 83 -5.64 1.37 -7.22
CA GLU A 83 -6.04 0.73 -5.96
C GLU A 83 -6.19 -0.78 -6.13
N GLU A 84 -6.60 -1.25 -7.31
CA GLU A 84 -6.71 -2.66 -7.66
C GLU A 84 -5.38 -3.44 -7.50
N TYR A 85 -4.24 -2.77 -7.73
CA TYR A 85 -2.91 -3.38 -7.59
C TYR A 85 -2.25 -3.12 -6.24
N LYS A 86 -2.90 -2.44 -5.30
CA LYS A 86 -2.33 -2.10 -3.98
C LYS A 86 -1.85 -3.33 -3.21
N ASN A 87 -2.69 -4.36 -3.13
CA ASN A 87 -2.34 -5.61 -2.45
C ASN A 87 -1.23 -6.38 -3.20
N CYS A 88 -1.25 -6.37 -4.53
CA CYS A 88 -0.20 -6.94 -5.35
C CYS A 88 1.15 -6.28 -5.05
N ARG A 89 1.23 -4.94 -5.10
CA ARG A 89 2.45 -4.21 -4.74
C ARG A 89 2.89 -4.51 -3.31
N LYS A 90 1.95 -4.53 -2.35
CA LYS A 90 2.25 -4.85 -0.94
C LYS A 90 2.94 -6.21 -0.80
N HIS A 91 2.39 -7.26 -1.43
CA HIS A 91 2.97 -8.61 -1.35
C HIS A 91 4.35 -8.69 -2.00
N LEU A 92 4.55 -8.04 -3.15
CA LEU A 92 5.80 -8.11 -3.89
C LEU A 92 6.96 -7.38 -3.21
N ILE A 93 6.70 -6.30 -2.45
CA ILE A 93 7.74 -5.48 -1.83
C ILE A 93 7.83 -5.63 -0.31
N SER A 94 7.00 -6.48 0.31
CA SER A 94 6.93 -6.63 1.77
C SER A 94 8.24 -7.06 2.41
N HIS A 95 9.04 -7.86 1.70
CA HIS A 95 10.32 -8.40 2.16
C HIS A 95 11.51 -7.47 1.90
N LEU A 96 11.32 -6.36 1.18
CA LEU A 96 12.38 -5.41 0.89
C LEU A 96 12.52 -4.39 2.02
N GLU A 97 13.76 -4.04 2.32
CA GLU A 97 14.10 -3.02 3.31
C GLU A 97 13.94 -1.60 2.73
N GLY A 98 13.73 -0.63 3.61
CA GLY A 98 13.66 0.78 3.27
C GLY A 98 12.28 1.40 3.42
N ASN A 99 12.17 2.66 3.03
CA ASN A 99 10.95 3.46 3.09
C ASN A 99 10.19 3.37 1.76
N ILE A 100 8.88 3.15 1.83
CA ILE A 100 8.03 3.02 0.63
C ILE A 100 7.69 4.37 -0.03
N ALA A 101 7.71 5.46 0.74
CA ALA A 101 7.27 6.78 0.31
C ALA A 101 8.42 7.69 -0.14
N TRP A 102 9.62 7.48 0.40
CA TRP A 102 10.76 8.39 0.23
C TRP A 102 11.98 7.66 -0.26
N LEU A 103 12.64 8.23 -1.28
CA LEU A 103 13.89 7.68 -1.80
C LEU A 103 15.01 7.81 -0.77
N HIS A 104 15.13 8.99 -0.16
CA HIS A 104 16.12 9.28 0.87
C HIS A 104 15.47 9.30 2.26
N PRO A 105 16.03 8.61 3.26
CA PRO A 105 15.47 8.56 4.61
C PRO A 105 15.43 9.93 5.29
N GLU A 106 16.32 10.83 4.94
CA GLU A 106 16.39 12.21 5.45
C GLU A 106 15.13 13.02 5.11
N ASP A 107 14.58 12.83 3.92
CA ASP A 107 13.37 13.53 3.49
C ASP A 107 12.15 13.06 4.28
N ALA A 108 12.11 11.79 4.68
CA ALA A 108 11.08 11.27 5.58
C ALA A 108 11.14 11.92 6.97
N ILE A 109 12.36 12.18 7.48
CA ILE A 109 12.56 12.83 8.77
C ILE A 109 12.11 14.29 8.68
N LYS A 110 12.57 15.04 7.68
CA LYS A 110 12.17 16.44 7.44
C LYS A 110 10.65 16.60 7.32
N GLN A 111 10.01 15.70 6.57
CA GLN A 111 8.56 15.73 6.45
C GLN A 111 7.84 15.48 7.77
N ARG A 112 8.34 14.53 8.58
CA ARG A 112 7.77 14.24 9.90
C ARG A 112 7.90 15.42 10.85
N GLU A 113 9.06 16.08 10.85
CA GLU A 113 9.31 17.27 11.65
C GLU A 113 8.40 18.42 11.22
N ARG A 114 8.26 18.65 9.91
CA ARG A 114 7.35 19.67 9.39
C ARG A 114 5.90 19.42 9.81
N LEU A 115 5.40 18.19 9.64
CA LEU A 115 4.03 17.83 10.04
C LEU A 115 3.83 17.93 11.56
N LYS A 116 4.87 17.65 12.36
CA LYS A 116 4.83 17.83 13.80
C LYS A 116 4.75 19.30 14.18
N ALA A 117 5.54 20.15 13.55
CA ALA A 117 5.51 21.59 13.75
C ALA A 117 4.16 22.20 13.33
N GLU A 118 3.61 21.80 12.18
CA GLU A 118 2.29 22.23 11.71
C GLU A 118 1.18 21.82 12.69
N ARG A 119 1.24 20.61 13.27
CA ARG A 119 0.27 20.15 14.29
C ARG A 119 0.36 20.93 15.59
N ILE A 120 1.58 21.29 16.02
CA ILE A 120 1.79 22.10 17.21
C ILE A 120 1.21 23.51 16.98
N ALA A 121 1.56 24.15 15.86
CA ALA A 121 1.05 25.46 15.49
C ALA A 121 -0.50 25.49 15.37
N ALA A 122 -1.08 24.47 14.73
CA ALA A 122 -2.54 24.34 14.63
C ALA A 122 -3.21 24.10 16.00
N ARG A 123 -2.52 23.48 16.95
CA ARG A 123 -3.02 23.30 18.32
C ARG A 123 -2.93 24.60 19.13
N GLU A 124 -1.89 25.37 18.96
CA GLU A 124 -1.72 26.69 19.60
C GLU A 124 -2.76 27.68 19.11
N HIS A 125 -3.02 27.76 17.80
CA HIS A 125 -4.11 28.55 17.23
C HIS A 125 -5.51 28.12 17.70
N ARG A 126 -5.69 26.88 18.10
CA ARG A 126 -6.97 26.38 18.64
C ARG A 126 -7.13 26.67 20.14
N THR A 127 -6.03 27.00 20.82
CA THR A 127 -6.03 27.30 22.27
C THR A 127 -6.04 28.79 22.58
N GLU A 128 -6.14 29.70 21.57
CA GLU A 128 -6.44 31.10 21.86
C GLU A 128 -7.88 31.22 22.36
N PRO A 129 -8.10 31.96 23.45
CA PRO A 129 -9.18 31.67 24.37
C PRO A 129 -10.52 32.16 23.86
N VAL A 130 -11.50 31.29 23.85
CA VAL A 130 -12.92 31.62 24.03
C VAL A 130 -13.09 32.11 25.51
N THR A 131 -12.54 33.26 25.83
CA THR A 131 -12.72 33.89 27.15
C THR A 131 -13.75 35.05 27.11
N GLU A 132 -14.47 35.24 26.00
CA GLU A 132 -15.44 36.32 25.91
C GLU A 132 -16.93 35.90 25.73
N ILE A 133 -17.24 34.58 25.72
CA ILE A 133 -18.65 34.16 25.65
C ILE A 133 -18.98 33.24 26.84
N ARG A 134 -18.73 33.71 28.05
CA ARG A 134 -19.11 32.96 29.25
C ARG A 134 -20.01 33.76 30.20
N GLU A 135 -20.61 34.83 29.75
CA GLU A 135 -21.55 35.61 30.60
C GLU A 135 -23.01 35.66 30.11
N GLU A 136 -23.40 34.95 29.02
CA GLU A 136 -24.79 35.01 28.54
C GLU A 136 -25.52 33.65 28.38
N VAL A 137 -25.03 32.56 28.92
CA VAL A 137 -25.80 31.31 28.94
C VAL A 137 -25.89 30.72 30.32
N GLU A 138 -26.35 31.51 31.27
CA GLU A 138 -26.94 31.02 32.52
C GLU A 138 -28.45 31.18 32.42
N ASN A 139 -29.13 30.14 31.93
CA ASN A 139 -30.56 29.82 32.06
C ASN A 139 -31.14 29.14 30.80
N VAL A 140 -30.73 27.89 30.56
CA VAL A 140 -31.59 26.96 29.80
C VAL A 140 -31.59 25.62 30.57
N PRO A 141 -32.73 25.10 31.03
CA PRO A 141 -32.79 23.84 31.75
C PRO A 141 -32.58 22.66 30.79
N ILE A 142 -31.48 21.96 30.99
CA ILE A 142 -31.23 20.67 30.36
C ILE A 142 -32.00 19.61 31.14
N GLN A 143 -33.18 19.30 30.71
CA GLN A 143 -33.91 18.09 31.12
C GLN A 143 -34.89 17.76 29.99
N GLU A 144 -34.62 16.64 29.31
CA GLU A 144 -35.54 15.71 28.64
C GLU A 144 -34.97 15.01 27.39
N GLU A 145 -33.86 15.45 26.82
CA GLU A 145 -33.34 14.84 25.58
C GLU A 145 -32.40 13.62 25.79
N GLN A 146 -31.97 13.35 27.03
CA GLN A 146 -31.09 12.21 27.30
C GLN A 146 -31.83 10.90 27.63
N ALA A 147 -33.07 10.97 28.03
CA ALA A 147 -33.86 9.79 28.38
C ALA A 147 -34.44 9.05 27.15
N GLU A 148 -34.67 9.76 26.05
CA GLU A 148 -35.21 9.15 24.82
C GLU A 148 -34.15 8.41 24.03
N ASN A 149 -32.87 8.85 24.07
CA ASN A 149 -31.77 8.20 23.35
C ASN A 149 -31.27 6.89 23.99
N GLU A 150 -31.43 6.72 25.31
CA GLU A 150 -31.07 5.47 25.99
C GLU A 150 -32.12 4.37 25.77
N GLN A 151 -33.38 4.71 25.63
CA GLN A 151 -34.46 3.75 25.36
C GLN A 151 -34.42 3.21 23.92
N GLU A 152 -34.10 4.03 22.91
CA GLU A 152 -33.96 3.57 21.53
C GLU A 152 -32.76 2.63 21.36
N PHE A 153 -31.71 2.77 22.18
CA PHE A 153 -30.52 1.90 22.08
C PHE A 153 -30.76 0.53 22.71
N GLU A 154 -31.51 0.46 23.82
CA GLU A 154 -31.88 -0.81 24.48
C GLU A 154 -32.87 -1.62 23.63
N GLU A 155 -33.85 -0.99 22.98
CA GLU A 155 -34.80 -1.69 22.10
C GLU A 155 -34.13 -2.30 20.86
N GLN A 156 -33.06 -1.68 20.31
CA GLN A 156 -32.32 -2.22 19.18
C GLN A 156 -31.41 -3.40 19.55
N GLU A 157 -30.90 -3.47 20.77
CA GLU A 157 -30.14 -4.62 21.26
C GLU A 157 -31.03 -5.84 21.55
N GLU A 158 -32.24 -5.65 22.05
CA GLU A 158 -33.20 -6.75 22.29
C GLU A 158 -33.73 -7.35 20.98
N GLU A 159 -33.96 -6.56 19.94
CA GLU A 159 -34.43 -7.05 18.64
C GLU A 159 -33.31 -7.84 17.90
N PHE A 160 -32.04 -7.48 18.10
CA PHE A 160 -30.90 -8.21 17.51
C PHE A 160 -30.67 -9.57 18.17
N VAL A 161 -30.89 -9.67 19.49
CA VAL A 161 -30.72 -10.94 20.25
C VAL A 161 -31.84 -11.94 19.96
N MET A 162 -33.04 -11.48 19.61
CA MET A 162 -34.17 -12.36 19.28
C MET A 162 -34.17 -12.88 17.83
N SER A 163 -33.27 -12.37 16.97
CA SER A 163 -33.16 -12.76 15.55
C SER A 163 -32.02 -13.76 15.27
N MET A 164 -31.34 -14.24 16.31
CA MET A 164 -30.32 -15.30 16.19
C MET A 164 -30.85 -16.64 16.68
#